data_db1857905121dadbad0db1019f5fd970
#
_entry.id   db1857905121dadbad0db1019f5fd970
#
_cell.length_a   1.000
_cell.length_b   1.000
_cell.length_c   1.000
_cell.angle_alpha   90.00
_cell.angle_beta   90.00
_cell.angle_gamma   90.00
#
_symmetry.space_group_name_H-M   'P 1'
#
loop_
_entity.id
_entity.type
_entity.pdbx_description
1 polymer ?
#
loop_
_entity_poly.entity_id
_entity_poly.type
_entity_poly.pdbx_seq_one_letter_code
_entity_poly.pdbx_strand_id
1 'polypeptide(L)'
;MKIVSCGDDVEQLRPLVESWKLQVGATDGVLLDVEHLIVSLQSWLKAVPSTLLVLKSDQGRALGFMGLCVFESPLGPQLIAQEHFWYVLPEHRSMAVSGMFLDAAMAWARDQGAVQFSLTASRMANMEMERVCRMYERWGFTHYESSFIKGVA
;
A
#
# COMPACT_ATOMS: atom_id res chain seq x y z
N MET A 1 -18.15 -7.10 0.84
CA MET A 1 -16.71 -6.81 0.53
C MET A 1 -15.81 -7.59 1.48
N LYS A 2 -14.63 -8.04 1.02
CA LYS A 2 -13.63 -8.78 1.81
C LYS A 2 -12.21 -8.47 1.34
N ILE A 3 -11.22 -8.60 2.24
CA ILE A 3 -9.79 -8.58 1.90
C ILE A 3 -9.33 -10.02 1.64
N VAL A 4 -8.59 -10.21 0.56
CA VAL A 4 -7.96 -11.49 0.18
C VAL A 4 -6.53 -11.24 -0.31
N SER A 5 -5.66 -12.26 -0.27
CA SER A 5 -4.37 -12.19 -0.95
C SER A 5 -4.58 -12.22 -2.47
N CYS A 6 -3.78 -11.43 -3.20
CA CYS A 6 -3.77 -11.39 -4.66
C CYS A 6 -3.35 -12.73 -5.29
N GLY A 7 -2.48 -13.49 -4.60
CA GLY A 7 -1.77 -14.62 -5.20
C GLY A 7 -0.91 -14.15 -6.38
N ASP A 8 -0.79 -14.98 -7.41
CA ASP A 8 0.04 -14.69 -8.59
C ASP A 8 -0.65 -13.86 -9.67
N ASP A 9 -1.97 -13.65 -9.56
CA ASP A 9 -2.76 -12.90 -10.56
C ASP A 9 -2.72 -11.39 -10.29
N VAL A 10 -1.59 -10.77 -10.56
CA VAL A 10 -1.40 -9.31 -10.43
C VAL A 10 -2.17 -8.54 -11.49
N GLU A 11 -2.48 -9.15 -12.65
CA GLU A 11 -3.24 -8.49 -13.73
C GLU A 11 -4.62 -8.02 -13.29
N GLN A 12 -5.24 -8.65 -12.32
CA GLN A 12 -6.51 -8.19 -11.75
C GLN A 12 -6.44 -6.77 -11.16
N LEU A 13 -5.24 -6.24 -10.87
CA LEU A 13 -5.02 -4.90 -10.32
C LEU A 13 -4.92 -3.81 -11.40
N ARG A 14 -4.77 -4.18 -12.69
CA ARG A 14 -4.59 -3.23 -13.80
C ARG A 14 -5.64 -2.11 -13.81
N PRO A 15 -6.95 -2.37 -13.68
CA PRO A 15 -7.96 -1.30 -13.65
C PRO A 15 -7.78 -0.33 -12.47
N LEU A 16 -7.25 -0.82 -11.34
CA LEU A 16 -6.95 0.01 -10.16
C LEU A 16 -5.73 0.89 -10.43
N VAL A 17 -4.68 0.35 -11.05
CA VAL A 17 -3.46 1.09 -11.41
C VAL A 17 -3.77 2.16 -12.45
N GLU A 18 -4.60 1.86 -13.45
CA GLU A 18 -5.09 2.84 -14.43
C GLU A 18 -5.86 3.98 -13.76
N SER A 19 -6.78 3.65 -12.87
CA SER A 19 -7.52 4.65 -12.07
C SER A 19 -6.58 5.48 -11.20
N TRP A 20 -5.57 4.87 -10.60
CA TRP A 20 -4.57 5.57 -9.78
C TRP A 20 -3.76 6.55 -10.62
N LYS A 21 -3.28 6.12 -11.80
CA LYS A 21 -2.56 6.98 -12.76
C LYS A 21 -3.33 8.26 -13.08
N LEU A 22 -4.63 8.19 -13.30
CA LEU A 22 -5.48 9.36 -13.59
C LEU A 22 -5.56 10.36 -12.43
N GLN A 23 -5.29 9.92 -11.20
CA GLN A 23 -5.41 10.76 -10.01
C GLN A 23 -4.09 11.41 -9.57
N VAL A 24 -2.96 10.74 -9.75
CA VAL A 24 -1.68 11.23 -9.20
C VAL A 24 -0.90 12.13 -10.15
N GLY A 25 -1.13 12.04 -11.45
CA GLY A 25 -0.35 12.81 -12.42
C GLY A 25 1.16 12.54 -12.33
N ALA A 26 1.96 13.55 -12.69
CA ALA A 26 3.41 13.51 -12.49
C ALA A 26 3.79 14.07 -11.12
N THR A 27 4.63 13.34 -10.38
CA THR A 27 5.18 13.81 -9.11
C THR A 27 6.70 13.94 -9.25
N ASP A 28 7.20 15.18 -9.27
CA ASP A 28 8.63 15.52 -9.34
C ASP A 28 9.41 14.75 -10.42
N GLY A 29 8.83 14.67 -11.63
CA GLY A 29 9.44 14.02 -12.80
C GLY A 29 9.20 12.50 -12.87
N VAL A 30 8.57 11.89 -11.86
CA VAL A 30 8.18 10.47 -11.91
C VAL A 30 6.72 10.33 -12.35
N LEU A 31 6.51 9.62 -13.44
CA LEU A 31 5.19 9.30 -13.99
C LEU A 31 4.81 7.87 -13.60
N LEU A 32 3.59 7.65 -13.15
CA LEU A 32 3.06 6.32 -12.98
C LEU A 32 2.84 5.70 -14.37
N ASP A 33 3.61 4.65 -14.68
CA ASP A 33 3.44 3.82 -15.86
C ASP A 33 2.77 2.50 -15.47
N VAL A 34 1.65 2.18 -16.12
CA VAL A 34 0.82 1.03 -15.75
C VAL A 34 1.54 -0.29 -16.00
N GLU A 35 2.15 -0.45 -17.19
CA GLU A 35 2.85 -1.68 -17.55
C GLU A 35 4.05 -1.91 -16.63
N HIS A 36 4.85 -0.85 -16.42
CA HIS A 36 5.99 -0.90 -15.53
C HIS A 36 5.58 -1.29 -14.11
N LEU A 37 4.51 -0.71 -13.56
CA LEU A 37 4.07 -1.02 -12.20
C LEU A 37 3.55 -2.46 -12.09
N ILE A 38 2.77 -2.97 -13.05
CA ILE A 38 2.28 -4.36 -13.05
C ILE A 38 3.47 -5.34 -13.07
N VAL A 39 4.45 -5.14 -13.96
CA VAL A 39 5.65 -5.97 -14.03
C VAL A 39 6.47 -5.87 -12.73
N SER A 40 6.60 -4.67 -12.18
CA SER A 40 7.31 -4.44 -10.92
C SER A 40 6.64 -5.15 -9.75
N LEU A 41 5.30 -5.12 -9.63
CA LEU A 41 4.55 -5.83 -8.60
C LEU A 41 4.74 -7.35 -8.72
N GLN A 42 4.72 -7.91 -9.93
CA GLN A 42 4.99 -9.34 -10.17
C GLN A 42 6.40 -9.75 -9.72
N SER A 43 7.40 -8.93 -10.04
CA SER A 43 8.80 -9.16 -9.68
C SER A 43 9.01 -9.01 -8.18
N TRP A 44 8.40 -8.00 -7.58
CA TRP A 44 8.49 -7.71 -6.15
C TRP A 44 7.94 -8.84 -5.27
N LEU A 45 6.79 -9.44 -5.66
CA LEU A 45 6.22 -10.60 -4.95
C LEU A 45 7.15 -11.82 -4.93
N LYS A 46 8.12 -11.90 -5.84
CA LYS A 46 9.08 -13.02 -5.94
C LYS A 46 10.41 -12.72 -5.23
N ALA A 47 10.74 -11.44 -5.04
CA ALA A 47 12.07 -11.02 -4.61
C ALA A 47 12.24 -10.95 -3.08
N VAL A 48 11.18 -10.66 -2.34
CA VAL A 48 11.18 -10.46 -0.88
C VAL A 48 9.93 -11.09 -0.26
N PRO A 49 9.94 -11.41 1.04
CA PRO A 49 8.72 -11.78 1.75
C PRO A 49 7.70 -10.63 1.66
N SER A 50 6.69 -10.80 0.83
CA SER A 50 5.73 -9.76 0.48
C SER A 50 4.35 -10.33 0.20
N THR A 51 3.35 -9.48 0.20
CA THR A 51 1.98 -9.82 -0.21
C THR A 51 1.28 -8.61 -0.82
N LEU A 52 0.32 -8.88 -1.68
CA LEU A 52 -0.66 -7.90 -2.15
C LEU A 52 -2.03 -8.30 -1.57
N LEU A 53 -2.54 -7.49 -0.67
CA LEU A 53 -3.90 -7.59 -0.15
C LEU A 53 -4.85 -6.89 -1.12
N VAL A 54 -5.95 -7.53 -1.50
CA VAL A 54 -6.92 -6.99 -2.44
C VAL A 54 -8.29 -6.91 -1.78
N LEU A 55 -8.91 -5.74 -1.79
CA LEU A 55 -10.30 -5.56 -1.44
C LEU A 55 -11.16 -6.00 -2.62
N LYS A 56 -11.99 -7.01 -2.41
CA LYS A 56 -12.94 -7.50 -3.42
C LYS A 56 -14.39 -7.20 -3.04
N SER A 57 -15.19 -6.82 -4.04
CA SER A 57 -16.64 -6.79 -3.92
C SER A 57 -17.21 -8.21 -3.76
N ASP A 58 -18.49 -8.30 -3.44
CA ASP A 58 -19.21 -9.59 -3.36
C ASP A 58 -19.28 -10.31 -4.71
N GLN A 59 -19.12 -9.56 -5.81
CA GLN A 59 -19.05 -10.06 -7.19
C GLN A 59 -17.61 -10.41 -7.63
N GLY A 60 -16.61 -10.30 -6.74
CA GLY A 60 -15.21 -10.63 -7.01
C GLY A 60 -14.39 -9.53 -7.69
N ARG A 61 -14.97 -8.37 -7.99
CA ARG A 61 -14.24 -7.23 -8.59
C ARG A 61 -13.25 -6.64 -7.57
N ALA A 62 -12.02 -6.33 -8.01
CA ALA A 62 -11.03 -5.61 -7.22
C ALA A 62 -11.45 -4.13 -7.06
N LEU A 63 -11.46 -3.63 -5.83
CA LEU A 63 -11.86 -2.27 -5.45
C LEU A 63 -10.72 -1.47 -4.83
N GLY A 64 -9.64 -2.13 -4.45
CA GLY A 64 -8.44 -1.53 -3.87
C GLY A 64 -7.39 -2.60 -3.60
N PHE A 65 -6.15 -2.16 -3.37
CA PHE A 65 -5.07 -3.05 -2.99
C PHE A 65 -4.07 -2.38 -2.06
N MET A 66 -3.35 -3.19 -1.29
CA MET A 66 -2.25 -2.78 -0.43
C MET A 66 -1.09 -3.76 -0.60
N GLY A 67 0.09 -3.25 -0.89
CA GLY A 67 1.33 -4.02 -0.99
C GLY A 67 2.14 -3.92 0.28
N LEU A 68 2.54 -5.07 0.83
CA LEU A 68 3.27 -5.20 2.08
C LEU A 68 4.53 -6.02 1.87
N CYS A 69 5.63 -5.64 2.52
CA CYS A 69 6.82 -6.47 2.63
C CYS A 69 7.35 -6.54 4.05
N VAL A 70 8.20 -7.54 4.30
CA VAL A 70 8.96 -7.71 5.54
C VAL A 70 10.45 -7.78 5.21
N PHE A 71 11.27 -7.11 6.01
CA PHE A 71 12.72 -7.13 5.90
C PHE A 71 13.36 -6.96 7.28
N GLU A 72 14.65 -7.30 7.40
CA GLU A 72 15.40 -7.06 8.62
C GLU A 72 15.63 -5.56 8.84
N SER A 73 15.46 -5.11 10.08
CA SER A 73 15.78 -3.73 10.45
C SER A 73 17.28 -3.46 10.22
N PRO A 74 17.65 -2.30 9.64
CA PRO A 74 19.06 -1.93 9.52
C PRO A 74 19.74 -1.72 10.89
N LEU A 75 18.96 -1.63 11.98
CA LEU A 75 19.46 -1.40 13.33
C LEU A 75 19.63 -2.67 14.16
N GLY A 76 19.16 -3.82 13.66
CA GLY A 76 19.23 -5.08 14.41
C GLY A 76 18.50 -6.24 13.70
N PRO A 77 18.53 -7.46 14.27
CA PRO A 77 18.00 -8.65 13.60
C PRO A 77 16.46 -8.77 13.62
N GLN A 78 15.77 -7.74 14.11
CA GLN A 78 14.31 -7.76 14.18
C GLN A 78 13.71 -7.54 12.78
N LEU A 79 12.62 -8.26 12.50
CA LEU A 79 11.84 -8.06 11.29
C LEU A 79 10.89 -6.88 11.44
N ILE A 80 10.85 -6.03 10.41
CA ILE A 80 9.89 -4.94 10.29
C ILE A 80 9.03 -5.13 9.05
N ALA A 81 7.76 -4.83 9.15
CA ALA A 81 6.83 -4.83 8.03
C ALA A 81 6.56 -3.41 7.57
N GLN A 82 6.39 -3.22 6.26
CA GLN A 82 6.14 -1.92 5.67
C GLN A 82 5.10 -1.99 4.57
N GLU A 83 4.22 -0.98 4.51
CA GLU A 83 3.38 -0.71 3.37
C GLU A 83 4.18 0.03 2.30
N HIS A 84 4.09 -0.44 1.04
CA HIS A 84 4.69 0.18 -0.13
C HIS A 84 3.68 0.79 -1.07
N PHE A 85 2.48 0.20 -1.14
CA PHE A 85 1.42 0.62 -2.05
C PHE A 85 0.08 0.50 -1.34
N TRP A 86 -0.70 1.55 -1.35
CA TRP A 86 -2.08 1.49 -0.87
C TRP A 86 -2.96 2.37 -1.74
N TYR A 87 -3.80 1.73 -2.52
CA TYR A 87 -4.77 2.40 -3.37
C TYR A 87 -6.16 1.79 -3.21
N VAL A 88 -7.16 2.64 -3.12
CA VAL A 88 -8.58 2.28 -3.11
C VAL A 88 -9.30 3.21 -4.09
N LEU A 89 -10.21 2.66 -4.89
CA LEU A 89 -11.08 3.47 -5.75
C LEU A 89 -11.78 4.55 -4.93
N PRO A 90 -11.84 5.82 -5.39
CA PRO A 90 -12.35 6.94 -4.61
C PRO A 90 -13.72 6.70 -3.99
N GLU A 91 -14.63 6.11 -4.75
CA GLU A 91 -16.01 5.82 -4.34
C GLU A 91 -16.12 4.75 -3.24
N HIS A 92 -15.04 4.00 -3.00
CA HIS A 92 -14.98 2.97 -1.96
C HIS A 92 -14.12 3.36 -0.74
N ARG A 93 -13.55 4.58 -0.73
CA ARG A 93 -12.74 5.08 0.39
C ARG A 93 -13.61 5.39 1.59
N SER A 94 -13.35 4.71 2.70
CA SER A 94 -14.02 4.95 3.98
C SER A 94 -13.16 4.48 5.15
N MET A 95 -13.48 4.94 6.36
CA MET A 95 -12.82 4.46 7.58
C MET A 95 -12.99 2.95 7.77
N ALA A 96 -14.16 2.40 7.42
CA ALA A 96 -14.40 0.96 7.49
C ALA A 96 -13.48 0.17 6.55
N VAL A 97 -13.32 0.62 5.31
CA VAL A 97 -12.43 -0.01 4.33
C VAL A 97 -10.96 0.13 4.76
N SER A 98 -10.56 1.30 5.26
CA SER A 98 -9.22 1.47 5.82
C SER A 98 -8.96 0.52 6.97
N GLY A 99 -9.93 0.33 7.88
CA GLY A 99 -9.87 -0.62 8.97
C GLY A 99 -9.67 -2.05 8.49
N MET A 100 -10.44 -2.50 7.49
CA MET A 100 -10.29 -3.83 6.92
C MET A 100 -8.86 -4.09 6.41
N PHE A 101 -8.24 -3.11 5.72
CA PHE A 101 -6.87 -3.23 5.25
C PHE A 101 -5.87 -3.26 6.40
N LEU A 102 -6.01 -2.37 7.38
CA LEU A 102 -5.09 -2.31 8.52
C LEU A 102 -5.16 -3.57 9.37
N ASP A 103 -6.35 -4.10 9.63
CA ASP A 103 -6.50 -5.37 10.38
C ASP A 103 -5.84 -6.52 9.66
N ALA A 104 -6.05 -6.64 8.33
CA ALA A 104 -5.43 -7.68 7.52
C ALA A 104 -3.90 -7.52 7.43
N ALA A 105 -3.40 -6.29 7.27
CA ALA A 105 -1.98 -5.97 7.22
C ALA A 105 -1.28 -6.29 8.54
N MET A 106 -1.88 -5.90 9.67
CA MET A 106 -1.35 -6.18 11.00
C MET A 106 -1.36 -7.68 11.33
N ALA A 107 -2.38 -8.41 10.88
CA ALA A 107 -2.41 -9.87 11.01
C ALA A 107 -1.27 -10.50 10.22
N TRP A 108 -1.13 -10.14 8.93
CA TRP A 108 -0.06 -10.65 8.09
C TRP A 108 1.33 -10.32 8.65
N ALA A 109 1.57 -9.07 9.10
CA ALA A 109 2.85 -8.66 9.66
C ALA A 109 3.22 -9.51 10.91
N ARG A 110 2.25 -9.78 11.79
CA ARG A 110 2.46 -10.67 12.96
C ARG A 110 2.80 -12.10 12.53
N ASP A 111 2.10 -12.63 11.54
CA ASP A 111 2.34 -13.98 11.02
C ASP A 111 3.74 -14.11 10.39
N GLN A 112 4.29 -13.01 9.86
CA GLN A 112 5.67 -12.95 9.37
C GLN A 112 6.71 -12.75 10.49
N GLY A 113 6.30 -12.59 11.76
CA GLY A 113 7.19 -12.34 12.89
C GLY A 113 7.72 -10.90 12.97
N ALA A 114 7.11 -9.95 12.28
CA ALA A 114 7.51 -8.55 12.36
C ALA A 114 7.15 -7.96 13.75
N VAL A 115 8.07 -7.19 14.29
CA VAL A 115 7.90 -6.50 15.59
C VAL A 115 7.37 -5.06 15.42
N GLN A 116 7.41 -4.55 14.20
CA GLN A 116 6.98 -3.20 13.84
C GLN A 116 6.28 -3.22 12.49
N PHE A 117 5.28 -2.36 12.32
CA PHE A 117 4.61 -2.12 11.04
C PHE A 117 4.59 -0.62 10.74
N SER A 118 5.04 -0.23 9.56
CA SER A 118 5.08 1.16 9.11
C SER A 118 4.16 1.42 7.93
N LEU A 119 3.56 2.61 7.93
CA LEU A 119 2.70 3.15 6.88
C LEU A 119 3.25 4.47 6.37
N THR A 120 3.04 4.76 5.09
CA THR A 120 3.43 6.02 4.48
C THR A 120 2.22 6.92 4.22
N ALA A 121 2.26 8.14 4.71
CA ALA A 121 1.34 9.20 4.26
C ALA A 121 1.99 9.89 3.06
N SER A 122 1.39 9.75 1.86
CA SER A 122 1.96 10.26 0.62
C SER A 122 0.97 11.13 -0.15
N ARG A 123 1.48 12.16 -0.84
CA ARG A 123 0.71 12.96 -1.80
C ARG A 123 0.22 12.13 -2.99
N MET A 124 0.86 11.01 -3.29
CA MET A 124 0.43 10.09 -4.34
C MET A 124 -0.95 9.47 -4.11
N ALA A 125 -1.49 9.56 -2.91
CA ALA A 125 -2.85 9.14 -2.62
C ALA A 125 -3.92 10.15 -3.09
N ASN A 126 -3.51 11.33 -3.59
CA ASN A 126 -4.40 12.46 -3.89
C ASN A 126 -5.36 12.79 -2.71
N MET A 127 -4.80 12.77 -1.51
CA MET A 127 -5.50 13.08 -0.25
C MET A 127 -4.66 14.08 0.55
N GLU A 128 -5.31 14.89 1.36
CA GLU A 128 -4.61 15.77 2.30
C GLU A 128 -3.77 14.95 3.28
N MET A 129 -2.46 15.13 3.26
CA MET A 129 -1.52 14.37 4.11
C MET A 129 -1.89 14.46 5.59
N GLU A 130 -2.26 15.65 6.08
CA GLU A 130 -2.69 15.84 7.48
C GLU A 130 -3.91 14.99 7.85
N ARG A 131 -4.85 14.82 6.92
CA ARG A 131 -6.01 13.95 7.13
C ARG A 131 -5.60 12.49 7.23
N VAL A 132 -4.66 12.05 6.40
CA VAL A 132 -4.12 10.69 6.44
C VAL A 132 -3.34 10.46 7.74
N CYS A 133 -2.48 11.39 8.16
CA CYS A 133 -1.75 11.31 9.42
C CYS A 133 -2.72 11.20 10.61
N ARG A 134 -3.73 12.07 10.70
CA ARG A 134 -4.76 11.98 11.76
C ARG A 134 -5.53 10.66 11.75
N MET A 135 -5.72 10.06 10.59
CA MET A 135 -6.32 8.72 10.48
C MET A 135 -5.39 7.68 11.10
N TYR A 136 -4.11 7.67 10.76
CA TYR A 136 -3.14 6.72 11.32
C TYR A 136 -2.98 6.87 12.83
N GLU A 137 -2.91 8.10 13.35
CA GLU A 137 -2.88 8.37 14.79
C GLU A 137 -4.10 7.81 15.55
N ARG A 138 -5.31 7.92 14.96
CA ARG A 138 -6.52 7.31 15.53
C ARG A 138 -6.47 5.77 15.58
N TRP A 139 -5.66 5.16 14.71
CA TRP A 139 -5.42 3.71 14.69
C TRP A 139 -4.23 3.29 15.58
N GLY A 140 -3.67 4.24 16.35
CA GLY A 140 -2.60 4.00 17.32
C GLY A 140 -1.19 4.04 16.71
N PHE A 141 -1.03 4.52 15.48
CA PHE A 141 0.29 4.76 14.90
C PHE A 141 0.88 6.05 15.43
N THR A 142 2.19 6.06 15.63
CA THR A 142 2.95 7.26 16.01
C THR A 142 3.70 7.78 14.79
N HIS A 143 3.68 9.09 14.54
CA HIS A 143 4.50 9.70 13.50
C HIS A 143 5.98 9.49 13.83
N TYR A 144 6.70 8.86 12.91
CA TYR A 144 8.08 8.44 13.14
C TYR A 144 9.09 9.26 12.32
N GLU A 145 8.82 9.52 11.03
CA GLU A 145 9.72 10.28 10.15
C GLU A 145 8.97 11.09 9.10
N SER A 146 9.67 12.01 8.46
CA SER A 146 9.18 12.76 7.31
C SER A 146 10.20 12.70 6.18
N SER A 147 9.76 12.43 4.97
CA SER A 147 10.59 12.38 3.77
C SER A 147 10.39 13.63 2.91
N PHE A 148 11.47 14.12 2.34
CA PHE A 148 11.48 15.28 1.44
C PHE A 148 12.07 14.87 0.10
N ILE A 149 11.48 15.33 -1.01
CA ILE A 149 11.93 15.03 -2.37
C ILE A 149 12.28 16.30 -3.11
N LYS A 150 13.26 16.21 -4.01
CA LYS A 150 13.66 17.27 -4.93
C LYS A 150 14.08 16.66 -6.26
N GLY A 151 13.61 17.21 -7.36
CA GLY A 151 14.09 16.86 -8.70
C GLY A 151 15.60 17.13 -8.83
N VAL A 152 16.32 16.25 -9.54
CA VAL A 152 17.79 16.33 -9.75
C VAL A 152 18.16 16.59 -11.21
N ALA A 153 17.15 16.91 -12.05
CA ALA A 153 17.35 17.30 -13.44
C ALA A 153 17.67 18.79 -13.55
#